data_12c0f29f1dce4dcf6f22039fbe09da99
#
_entry.id   12c0f29f1dce4dcf6f22039fbe09da99
#
_cell.length_a   1.000
_cell.length_b   1.000
_cell.length_c   1.000
_cell.angle_alpha   90.00
_cell.angle_beta   90.00
_cell.angle_gamma   90.00
#
_symmetry.space_group_name_H-M   'P 1'
#
loop_
_entity.id
_entity.type
_entity.pdbx_description
1 polymer ?
#
loop_
_entity_poly.entity_id
_entity_poly.type
_entity_poly.pdbx_seq_one_letter_code
_entity_poly.pdbx_strand_id
1 'polypeptide(L)'
;DEQVDAFTDYLMNRVYFAVIHVSDRRVARQIFVTMNDRGQPLDSAEIFKGQLADLAGEGRAGEAILARWDTLRTETPDMVAFVDALSTIAGSVNNVTQGAVSLIDGLRTYIEGGGQADRENRLDKWLSLTEWRAKAWAMLHDPVVLSGDQPWQRGLFCLSIHERGPDDCDWRPLAVELVRVALMREDRGRRGDHYGELGSRVWGLWRRITLL
;
A
#
# COMPACT_ATOMS: atom_id res chain seq x y z
N ASP A 1 -43.49 -1.68 -1.29
CA ASP A 1 -42.68 -2.75 -1.83
C ASP A 1 -42.53 -3.87 -0.80
N GLU A 2 -43.39 -4.89 -0.93
CA GLU A 2 -43.52 -5.99 0.02
C GLU A 2 -42.20 -6.68 0.41
N GLN A 3 -41.26 -6.77 -0.51
CA GLN A 3 -39.91 -7.36 -0.25
C GLN A 3 -39.04 -6.47 0.63
N VAL A 4 -39.12 -5.15 0.43
CA VAL A 4 -38.36 -4.20 1.25
C VAL A 4 -38.92 -4.17 2.68
N ASP A 5 -40.25 -4.22 2.82
CA ASP A 5 -40.93 -4.25 4.11
C ASP A 5 -40.60 -5.55 4.86
N ALA A 6 -40.64 -6.71 4.18
CA ALA A 6 -40.28 -7.99 4.75
C ALA A 6 -38.79 -8.05 5.17
N PHE A 7 -37.89 -7.47 4.38
CA PHE A 7 -36.48 -7.39 4.71
C PHE A 7 -36.22 -6.47 5.90
N THR A 8 -36.92 -5.34 5.94
CA THR A 8 -36.82 -4.39 7.07
C THR A 8 -37.33 -5.04 8.37
N ASP A 9 -38.47 -5.73 8.31
CA ASP A 9 -39.02 -6.46 9.46
C ASP A 9 -38.07 -7.55 9.95
N TYR A 10 -37.44 -8.30 9.03
CA TYR A 10 -36.41 -9.27 9.37
C TYR A 10 -35.21 -8.64 10.09
N LEU A 11 -34.66 -7.51 9.55
CA LEU A 11 -33.55 -6.81 10.15
C LEU A 11 -33.87 -6.31 11.56
N MET A 12 -35.05 -5.71 11.74
CA MET A 12 -35.44 -5.10 13.02
C MET A 12 -35.81 -6.13 14.09
N ASN A 13 -36.33 -7.28 13.70
CA ASN A 13 -36.91 -8.23 14.65
C ASN A 13 -36.12 -9.55 14.77
N ARG A 14 -35.20 -9.84 13.84
CA ARG A 14 -34.49 -11.12 13.78
C ARG A 14 -32.97 -10.99 13.80
N VAL A 15 -32.42 -9.78 13.66
CA VAL A 15 -30.99 -9.54 13.70
C VAL A 15 -30.58 -8.98 15.05
N TYR A 16 -29.64 -9.64 15.72
CA TYR A 16 -29.11 -9.24 17.01
C TYR A 16 -27.63 -8.87 16.87
N PHE A 17 -27.23 -7.78 17.48
CA PHE A 17 -25.84 -7.34 17.54
C PHE A 17 -25.29 -7.59 18.93
N ALA A 18 -24.12 -8.25 18.99
CA ALA A 18 -23.34 -8.30 20.22
C ALA A 18 -22.42 -7.08 20.30
N VAL A 19 -22.60 -6.24 21.30
CA VAL A 19 -21.74 -5.07 21.54
C VAL A 19 -20.74 -5.43 22.63
N ILE A 20 -19.46 -5.43 22.30
CA ILE A 20 -18.38 -5.74 23.23
C ILE A 20 -17.63 -4.44 23.54
N HIS A 21 -17.72 -3.98 24.77
CA HIS A 21 -16.98 -2.81 25.26
C HIS A 21 -15.63 -3.26 25.80
N VAL A 22 -14.55 -2.72 25.22
CA VAL A 22 -13.18 -3.01 25.64
C VAL A 22 -12.48 -1.69 25.92
N SER A 23 -11.95 -1.53 27.14
CA SER A 23 -11.24 -0.34 27.57
C SER A 23 -9.80 -0.26 27.04
N ASP A 24 -9.18 -1.40 26.73
CA ASP A 24 -7.83 -1.48 26.19
C ASP A 24 -7.88 -1.65 24.67
N ARG A 25 -7.32 -0.67 23.94
CA ARG A 25 -7.25 -0.69 22.47
C ARG A 25 -6.51 -1.90 21.91
N ARG A 26 -5.48 -2.42 22.60
CA ARG A 26 -4.73 -3.60 22.14
C ARG A 26 -5.61 -4.84 22.20
N VAL A 27 -6.35 -4.99 23.30
CA VAL A 27 -7.31 -6.09 23.47
C VAL A 27 -8.45 -5.98 22.48
N ALA A 28 -8.98 -4.77 22.25
CA ALA A 28 -10.01 -4.53 21.24
C ALA A 28 -9.56 -4.97 19.84
N ARG A 29 -8.33 -4.62 19.46
CA ARG A 29 -7.74 -5.04 18.18
C ARG A 29 -7.57 -6.56 18.11
N GLN A 30 -7.06 -7.19 19.15
CA GLN A 30 -6.86 -8.64 19.18
C GLN A 30 -8.20 -9.37 19.03
N ILE A 31 -9.25 -8.91 19.72
CA ILE A 31 -10.61 -9.44 19.58
C ILE A 31 -11.10 -9.24 18.15
N PHE A 32 -10.94 -8.04 17.58
CA PHE A 32 -11.37 -7.74 16.23
C PHE A 32 -10.71 -8.64 15.18
N VAL A 33 -9.38 -8.80 15.23
CA VAL A 33 -8.64 -9.70 14.34
C VAL A 33 -9.09 -11.14 14.51
N THR A 34 -9.22 -11.63 15.76
CA THR A 34 -9.62 -13.02 16.05
C THR A 34 -11.06 -13.32 15.63
N MET A 35 -11.97 -12.37 15.81
CA MET A 35 -13.37 -12.54 15.38
C MET A 35 -13.51 -12.50 13.85
N ASN A 36 -12.69 -11.70 13.20
CA ASN A 36 -12.69 -11.57 11.75
C ASN A 36 -12.12 -12.81 11.05
N ASP A 37 -11.26 -13.60 11.72
CA ASP A 37 -10.73 -14.87 11.21
C ASP A 37 -11.82 -15.95 11.01
N ARG A 38 -13.01 -15.74 11.58
CA ARG A 38 -14.18 -16.65 11.46
C ARG A 38 -15.22 -16.21 10.42
N GLY A 39 -15.04 -15.03 9.81
CA GLY A 39 -15.93 -14.44 8.80
C GLY A 39 -15.24 -14.29 7.45
N GLN A 40 -15.64 -13.28 6.69
CA GLN A 40 -14.86 -12.82 5.54
C GLN A 40 -13.65 -12.05 6.09
N PRO A 41 -12.41 -12.54 5.89
CA PRO A 41 -11.23 -11.87 6.41
C PRO A 41 -11.14 -10.44 5.86
N LEU A 42 -10.76 -9.50 6.72
CA LEU A 42 -10.36 -8.18 6.25
C LEU A 42 -9.12 -8.31 5.36
N ASP A 43 -9.10 -7.55 4.30
CA ASP A 43 -7.93 -7.47 3.45
C ASP A 43 -6.76 -6.72 4.15
N SER A 44 -5.54 -6.87 3.64
CA SER A 44 -4.34 -6.25 4.21
C SER A 44 -4.44 -4.72 4.25
N ALA A 45 -5.15 -4.11 3.31
CA ALA A 45 -5.35 -2.66 3.26
C ALA A 45 -6.31 -2.16 4.36
N GLU A 46 -7.34 -2.93 4.69
CA GLU A 46 -8.27 -2.60 5.79
C GLU A 46 -7.60 -2.76 7.15
N ILE A 47 -6.86 -3.86 7.34
CA ILE A 47 -6.07 -4.08 8.55
C ILE A 47 -5.07 -2.95 8.73
N PHE A 48 -4.37 -2.57 7.68
CA PHE A 48 -3.42 -1.47 7.73
C PHE A 48 -4.08 -0.13 8.04
N LYS A 49 -5.25 0.18 7.45
CA LYS A 49 -6.00 1.40 7.77
C LYS A 49 -6.33 1.51 9.26
N GLY A 50 -6.81 0.42 9.87
CA GLY A 50 -7.09 0.39 11.31
C GLY A 50 -5.84 0.68 12.15
N GLN A 51 -4.71 0.14 11.76
CA GLN A 51 -3.43 0.37 12.44
C GLN A 51 -2.88 1.78 12.19
N LEU A 52 -3.08 2.32 10.99
CA LEU A 52 -2.73 3.71 10.65
C LEU A 52 -3.54 4.70 11.49
N ALA A 53 -4.83 4.41 11.74
CA ALA A 53 -5.68 5.23 12.59
C ALA A 53 -5.13 5.34 14.02
N ASP A 54 -4.63 4.24 14.58
CA ASP A 54 -3.97 4.26 15.90
C ASP A 54 -2.69 5.10 15.90
N LEU A 55 -1.93 5.07 14.83
CA LEU A 55 -0.71 5.86 14.69
C LEU A 55 -1.01 7.34 14.43
N ALA A 56 -2.04 7.65 13.67
CA ALA A 56 -2.45 9.02 13.37
C ALA A 56 -2.98 9.74 14.61
N GLY A 57 -3.58 8.98 15.55
CA GLY A 57 -4.16 9.54 16.77
C GLY A 57 -5.49 10.23 16.55
N GLU A 58 -6.02 10.80 17.62
CA GLU A 58 -7.28 11.54 17.61
C GLU A 58 -7.07 13.01 17.20
N GLY A 59 -8.08 13.61 16.55
CA GLY A 59 -8.08 15.00 16.17
C GLY A 59 -7.91 15.27 14.69
N ARG A 60 -7.94 16.55 14.34
CA ARG A 60 -8.00 17.01 12.95
C ARG A 60 -6.83 16.54 12.07
N ALA A 61 -5.64 16.43 12.63
CA ALA A 61 -4.46 15.96 11.90
C ALA A 61 -4.60 14.46 11.55
N GLY A 62 -5.05 13.64 12.52
CA GLY A 62 -5.31 12.22 12.30
C GLY A 62 -6.41 11.98 11.28
N GLU A 63 -7.49 12.73 11.35
CA GLU A 63 -8.60 12.68 10.37
C GLU A 63 -8.11 13.01 8.95
N ALA A 64 -7.25 14.03 8.81
CA ALA A 64 -6.67 14.38 7.51
C ALA A 64 -5.79 13.27 6.92
N ILE A 65 -5.01 12.58 7.73
CA ILE A 65 -4.20 11.42 7.32
C ILE A 65 -5.11 10.28 6.83
N LEU A 66 -6.17 9.97 7.57
CA LEU A 66 -7.09 8.90 7.19
C LEU A 66 -7.89 9.25 5.92
N ALA A 67 -8.31 10.49 5.75
CA ALA A 67 -8.98 10.94 4.53
C ALA A 67 -8.07 10.81 3.29
N ARG A 68 -6.78 11.13 3.41
CA ARG A 68 -5.80 10.92 2.32
C ARG A 68 -5.61 9.44 2.01
N TRP A 69 -5.56 8.60 3.05
CA TRP A 69 -5.49 7.14 2.85
C TRP A 69 -6.72 6.60 2.12
N ASP A 70 -7.92 7.08 2.46
CA ASP A 70 -9.16 6.68 1.78
C ASP A 70 -9.18 7.09 0.31
N THR A 71 -8.70 8.29 0.00
CA THR A 71 -8.52 8.75 -1.38
C THR A 71 -7.55 7.82 -2.12
N LEU A 72 -6.40 7.54 -1.52
CA LEU A 72 -5.38 6.67 -2.08
C LEU A 72 -5.92 5.26 -2.32
N ARG A 73 -6.71 4.71 -1.40
CA ARG A 73 -7.37 3.40 -1.55
C ARG A 73 -8.33 3.38 -2.74
N THR A 74 -9.05 4.47 -2.98
CA THR A 74 -10.02 4.56 -4.09
C THR A 74 -9.32 4.68 -5.44
N GLU A 75 -8.19 5.36 -5.50
CA GLU A 75 -7.47 5.65 -6.74
C GLU A 75 -6.42 4.60 -7.12
N THR A 76 -6.03 3.74 -6.18
CA THR A 76 -4.96 2.75 -6.40
C THR A 76 -5.55 1.42 -6.89
N PRO A 77 -5.20 0.94 -8.08
CA PRO A 77 -5.62 -0.37 -8.56
C PRO A 77 -5.00 -1.47 -7.69
N ASP A 78 -5.77 -2.52 -7.41
CA ASP A 78 -5.37 -3.66 -6.59
C ASP A 78 -4.65 -3.23 -5.29
N MET A 79 -5.40 -2.53 -4.44
CA MET A 79 -4.87 -1.94 -3.20
C MET A 79 -4.25 -2.99 -2.26
N VAL A 80 -4.73 -4.23 -2.29
CA VAL A 80 -4.19 -5.32 -1.47
C VAL A 80 -2.76 -5.66 -1.91
N ALA A 81 -2.56 -5.91 -3.20
CA ALA A 81 -1.23 -6.17 -3.75
C ALA A 81 -0.30 -4.96 -3.60
N PHE A 82 -0.83 -3.73 -3.66
CA PHE A 82 -0.05 -2.52 -3.38
C PHE A 82 0.45 -2.48 -1.93
N VAL A 83 -0.39 -2.79 -0.94
CA VAL A 83 0.01 -2.84 0.47
C VAL A 83 1.06 -3.92 0.71
N ASP A 84 0.96 -5.06 0.06
CA ASP A 84 1.96 -6.13 0.12
C ASP A 84 3.30 -5.69 -0.48
N ALA A 85 3.26 -4.97 -1.62
CA ALA A 85 4.46 -4.36 -2.20
C ALA A 85 5.09 -3.31 -1.28
N LEU A 86 4.29 -2.47 -0.60
CA LEU A 86 4.79 -1.53 0.40
C LEU A 86 5.44 -2.24 1.59
N SER A 87 4.91 -3.38 2.02
CA SER A 87 5.49 -4.20 3.10
C SER A 87 6.87 -4.73 2.70
N THR A 88 7.02 -5.19 1.46
CA THR A 88 8.29 -5.63 0.90
C THR A 88 9.32 -4.49 0.83
N ILE A 89 8.90 -3.29 0.40
CA ILE A 89 9.76 -2.10 0.36
C ILE A 89 10.20 -1.72 1.78
N ALA A 90 9.28 -1.72 2.75
CA ALA A 90 9.60 -1.40 4.14
C ALA A 90 10.57 -2.40 4.76
N GLY A 91 10.41 -3.69 4.48
CA GLY A 91 11.31 -4.75 4.91
C GLY A 91 12.73 -4.59 4.36
N SER A 92 12.87 -4.25 3.07
CA SER A 92 14.17 -4.06 2.43
C SER A 92 14.95 -2.86 2.96
N VAL A 93 14.27 -1.78 3.33
CA VAL A 93 14.90 -0.57 3.91
C VAL A 93 15.47 -0.86 5.31
N ASN A 94 14.83 -1.75 6.06
CA ASN A 94 15.22 -2.07 7.43
C ASN A 94 16.22 -3.24 7.55
N ASN A 95 16.77 -3.74 6.43
CA ASN A 95 17.69 -4.90 6.38
C ASN A 95 17.13 -6.16 7.07
N VAL A 96 15.83 -6.33 7.11
CA VAL A 96 15.18 -7.51 7.68
C VAL A 96 15.14 -8.59 6.59
N THR A 97 16.09 -9.51 6.67
CA THR A 97 16.28 -10.57 5.67
C THR A 97 15.39 -11.79 5.88
N GLN A 98 14.67 -11.89 6.98
CA GLN A 98 13.74 -13.01 7.24
C GLN A 98 12.57 -12.56 8.13
N GLY A 99 11.38 -12.76 7.62
CA GLY A 99 10.12 -12.47 8.29
C GLY A 99 9.54 -11.13 7.84
N ALA A 100 8.31 -11.13 7.42
CA ALA A 100 7.59 -9.94 7.04
C ALA A 100 7.57 -8.99 8.23
N VAL A 101 8.45 -7.98 8.20
CA VAL A 101 8.19 -6.77 8.99
C VAL A 101 6.89 -6.24 8.43
N SER A 102 5.84 -6.27 9.21
CA SER A 102 4.58 -5.73 8.73
C SER A 102 4.82 -4.26 8.35
N LEU A 103 4.16 -3.80 7.31
CA LEU A 103 4.26 -2.39 6.89
C LEU A 103 4.10 -1.44 8.07
N ILE A 104 3.24 -1.81 9.02
CA ILE A 104 2.97 -1.01 10.21
C ILE A 104 4.14 -0.98 11.20
N ASP A 105 4.89 -2.07 11.36
CA ASP A 105 6.03 -2.09 12.29
C ASP A 105 7.18 -1.25 11.72
N GLY A 106 7.38 -1.31 10.39
CA GLY A 106 8.30 -0.42 9.70
C GLY A 106 7.91 1.05 9.84
N LEU A 107 6.63 1.37 9.67
CA LEU A 107 6.10 2.72 9.85
C LEU A 107 6.23 3.19 11.30
N ARG A 108 5.88 2.34 12.27
CA ARG A 108 6.01 2.64 13.70
C ARG A 108 7.45 2.97 14.06
N THR A 109 8.39 2.13 13.66
CA THR A 109 9.84 2.36 13.88
C THR A 109 10.29 3.68 13.28
N TYR A 110 9.85 4.00 12.07
CA TYR A 110 10.16 5.27 11.41
C TYR A 110 9.61 6.47 12.18
N ILE A 111 8.37 6.39 12.67
CA ILE A 111 7.70 7.47 13.40
C ILE A 111 8.34 7.67 14.79
N GLU A 112 8.56 6.59 15.53
CA GLU A 112 9.09 6.63 16.90
C GLU A 112 10.54 7.07 16.96
N GLY A 113 11.32 6.81 15.93
CA GLY A 113 12.72 7.21 15.84
C GLY A 113 12.99 8.72 15.85
N GLY A 114 11.95 9.59 15.77
CA GLY A 114 12.08 11.05 15.70
C GLY A 114 11.62 11.84 16.92
N GLY A 115 11.16 11.17 17.96
CA GLY A 115 10.53 11.83 19.11
C GLY A 115 9.11 12.34 18.83
N GLN A 116 8.39 12.69 19.89
CA GLN A 116 6.96 12.98 19.82
C GLN A 116 6.60 14.24 19.02
N ALA A 117 7.44 15.27 19.08
CA ALA A 117 7.20 16.54 18.38
C ALA A 117 7.31 16.44 16.85
N ASP A 118 7.99 15.41 16.32
CA ASP A 118 8.17 15.20 14.87
C ASP A 118 7.25 14.12 14.27
N ARG A 119 6.42 13.53 15.11
CA ARG A 119 5.57 12.38 14.73
C ARG A 119 4.62 12.70 13.58
N GLU A 120 3.88 13.80 13.67
CA GLU A 120 2.92 14.22 12.64
C GLU A 120 3.63 14.51 11.30
N ASN A 121 4.75 15.22 11.36
CA ASN A 121 5.56 15.54 10.18
C ASN A 121 6.13 14.28 9.50
N ARG A 122 6.55 13.29 10.28
CA ARG A 122 7.03 12.01 9.75
C ARG A 122 5.91 11.20 9.10
N LEU A 123 4.75 11.18 9.73
CA LEU A 123 3.58 10.50 9.19
C LEU A 123 3.12 11.14 7.88
N ASP A 124 3.07 12.48 7.83
CA ASP A 124 2.76 13.23 6.62
C ASP A 124 3.77 12.95 5.49
N LYS A 125 5.06 12.97 5.80
CA LYS A 125 6.11 12.64 4.83
C LYS A 125 6.01 11.21 4.32
N TRP A 126 5.74 10.26 5.21
CA TRP A 126 5.56 8.87 4.82
C TRP A 126 4.35 8.71 3.88
N LEU A 127 3.23 9.35 4.21
CA LEU A 127 2.02 9.29 3.38
C LEU A 127 2.25 9.96 2.02
N SER A 128 2.93 11.10 1.99
CA SER A 128 3.30 11.77 0.73
C SER A 128 4.20 10.90 -0.15
N LEU A 129 5.13 10.15 0.43
CA LEU A 129 5.93 9.17 -0.32
C LEU A 129 5.08 8.00 -0.81
N THR A 130 4.09 7.58 -0.03
CA THR A 130 3.18 6.50 -0.38
C THR A 130 2.25 6.92 -1.52
N GLU A 131 1.80 8.17 -1.57
CA GLU A 131 1.05 8.71 -2.70
C GLU A 131 1.88 8.68 -4.01
N TRP A 132 3.17 9.01 -3.95
CA TRP A 132 4.05 8.86 -5.11
C TRP A 132 4.24 7.39 -5.53
N ARG A 133 4.29 6.47 -4.57
CA ARG A 133 4.33 5.02 -4.85
C ARG A 133 3.03 4.54 -5.48
N ALA A 134 1.88 5.04 -5.04
CA ALA A 134 0.58 4.70 -5.62
C ALA A 134 0.47 5.18 -7.08
N LYS A 135 0.96 6.40 -7.39
CA LYS A 135 1.06 6.87 -8.78
C LYS A 135 1.94 5.97 -9.63
N ALA A 136 3.10 5.58 -9.10
CA ALA A 136 3.99 4.65 -9.79
C ALA A 136 3.34 3.27 -9.98
N TRP A 137 2.63 2.77 -8.97
CA TRP A 137 1.88 1.52 -9.02
C TRP A 137 0.78 1.56 -10.09
N ALA A 138 -0.01 2.64 -10.14
CA ALA A 138 -1.04 2.82 -11.16
C ALA A 138 -0.45 2.80 -12.58
N MET A 139 0.71 3.44 -12.80
CA MET A 139 1.41 3.38 -14.08
C MET A 139 1.85 1.97 -14.48
N LEU A 140 2.24 1.13 -13.51
CA LEU A 140 2.62 -0.26 -13.77
C LEU A 140 1.42 -1.15 -14.13
N HIS A 141 0.19 -0.69 -13.82
CA HIS A 141 -1.06 -1.40 -14.13
C HIS A 141 -1.81 -0.77 -15.31
N ASP A 142 -1.28 0.31 -15.90
CA ASP A 142 -1.89 0.97 -17.04
C ASP A 142 -1.44 0.31 -18.35
N PRO A 143 -2.35 -0.36 -19.08
CA PRO A 143 -2.02 -0.99 -20.37
C PRO A 143 -1.47 0.00 -21.41
N VAL A 144 -1.90 1.27 -21.36
CA VAL A 144 -1.40 2.32 -22.28
C VAL A 144 0.05 2.61 -22.00
N VAL A 145 0.42 2.72 -20.73
CA VAL A 145 1.83 2.91 -20.33
C VAL A 145 2.67 1.70 -20.74
N LEU A 146 2.18 0.49 -20.50
CA LEU A 146 2.90 -0.75 -20.81
C LEU A 146 3.04 -0.99 -22.32
N SER A 147 2.09 -0.53 -23.14
CA SER A 147 2.13 -0.66 -24.60
C SER A 147 2.95 0.43 -25.31
N GLY A 148 3.52 1.37 -24.58
CA GLY A 148 4.28 2.49 -25.16
C GLY A 148 5.61 2.08 -25.77
N ASP A 149 6.11 2.93 -26.67
CA ASP A 149 7.32 2.68 -27.47
C ASP A 149 8.64 3.05 -26.77
N GLN A 150 8.57 3.71 -25.64
CA GLN A 150 9.77 4.10 -24.91
C GLN A 150 10.51 2.87 -24.35
N PRO A 151 11.85 2.87 -24.31
CA PRO A 151 12.64 1.73 -23.82
C PRO A 151 12.25 1.25 -22.42
N TRP A 152 11.89 2.18 -21.51
CA TRP A 152 11.46 1.83 -20.16
C TRP A 152 10.07 1.17 -20.13
N GLN A 153 9.13 1.60 -21.01
CA GLN A 153 7.82 1.01 -21.15
C GLN A 153 7.92 -0.43 -21.66
N ARG A 154 8.74 -0.65 -22.69
CA ARG A 154 9.03 -1.99 -23.20
C ARG A 154 9.66 -2.90 -22.12
N GLY A 155 10.57 -2.35 -21.32
CA GLY A 155 11.16 -3.09 -20.19
C GLY A 155 10.13 -3.50 -19.14
N LEU A 156 9.20 -2.59 -18.77
CA LEU A 156 8.11 -2.90 -17.85
C LEU A 156 7.14 -3.92 -18.45
N PHE A 157 6.82 -3.80 -19.73
CA PHE A 157 5.99 -4.80 -20.43
C PHE A 157 6.64 -6.18 -20.40
N CYS A 158 7.93 -6.31 -20.67
CA CYS A 158 8.65 -7.57 -20.57
C CYS A 158 8.59 -8.16 -19.16
N LEU A 159 8.71 -7.34 -18.13
CA LEU A 159 8.56 -7.76 -16.73
C LEU A 159 7.13 -8.20 -16.42
N SER A 160 6.12 -7.53 -16.97
CA SER A 160 4.71 -7.87 -16.74
C SER A 160 4.29 -9.20 -17.37
N ILE A 161 4.89 -9.58 -18.48
CA ILE A 161 4.65 -10.87 -19.17
C ILE A 161 5.33 -12.03 -18.45
N HIS A 162 6.38 -11.73 -17.70
CA HIS A 162 7.12 -12.76 -16.94
C HIS A 162 6.29 -13.16 -15.72
N GLU A 163 5.21 -13.90 -15.97
CA GLU A 163 4.36 -14.44 -14.93
C GLU A 163 5.01 -15.66 -14.28
N ARG A 164 5.46 -15.46 -13.07
CA ARG A 164 5.42 -16.29 -11.87
C ARG A 164 5.51 -17.81 -12.06
N GLY A 165 6.70 -18.32 -11.95
CA GLY A 165 6.89 -19.61 -11.28
C GLY A 165 6.75 -19.43 -9.74
N PRO A 166 6.55 -20.49 -8.97
CA PRO A 166 6.43 -20.45 -7.50
C PRO A 166 7.66 -19.88 -6.78
N ASP A 167 8.78 -19.73 -7.47
CA ASP A 167 10.05 -19.21 -6.96
C ASP A 167 10.36 -17.76 -7.44
N ASP A 168 9.46 -17.12 -8.18
CA ASP A 168 9.74 -15.82 -8.81
C ASP A 168 9.69 -14.68 -7.78
N CYS A 169 10.80 -13.97 -7.71
CA CYS A 169 10.94 -12.74 -6.98
C CYS A 169 9.92 -11.69 -7.50
N ASP A 170 9.06 -11.16 -6.63
CA ASP A 170 8.17 -10.09 -7.02
C ASP A 170 8.97 -8.84 -7.38
N TRP A 171 9.06 -8.54 -8.68
CA TRP A 171 9.77 -7.39 -9.22
C TRP A 171 9.05 -6.06 -8.99
N ARG A 172 7.74 -6.09 -8.71
CA ARG A 172 6.90 -4.89 -8.62
C ARG A 172 7.35 -3.91 -7.56
N PRO A 173 7.73 -4.30 -6.33
CA PRO A 173 8.23 -3.36 -5.33
C PRO A 173 9.43 -2.54 -5.80
N LEU A 174 10.37 -3.19 -6.50
CA LEU A 174 11.54 -2.49 -7.04
C LEU A 174 11.17 -1.57 -8.20
N ALA A 175 10.28 -2.00 -9.11
CA ALA A 175 9.80 -1.17 -10.21
C ALA A 175 9.05 0.06 -9.69
N VAL A 176 8.21 -0.07 -8.67
CA VAL A 176 7.53 1.04 -7.99
C VAL A 176 8.52 2.09 -7.52
N GLU A 177 9.60 1.69 -6.83
CA GLU A 177 10.60 2.64 -6.36
C GLU A 177 11.36 3.33 -7.49
N LEU A 178 11.68 2.62 -8.57
CA LEU A 178 12.34 3.21 -9.74
C LEU A 178 11.44 4.25 -10.43
N VAL A 179 10.18 3.91 -10.69
CA VAL A 179 9.21 4.81 -11.33
C VAL A 179 8.91 6.00 -10.42
N ARG A 180 8.71 5.80 -9.12
CA ARG A 180 8.52 6.87 -8.14
C ARG A 180 9.66 7.89 -8.18
N VAL A 181 10.91 7.44 -8.20
CA VAL A 181 12.07 8.35 -8.25
C VAL A 181 12.06 9.17 -9.53
N ALA A 182 11.70 8.59 -10.67
CA ALA A 182 11.59 9.31 -11.93
C ALA A 182 10.49 10.38 -11.88
N LEU A 183 9.29 10.02 -11.43
CA LEU A 183 8.16 10.94 -11.26
C LEU A 183 8.49 12.12 -10.35
N MET A 184 9.10 11.86 -9.20
CA MET A 184 9.47 12.94 -8.26
C MET A 184 10.56 13.87 -8.81
N ARG A 185 11.43 13.39 -9.71
CA ARG A 185 12.45 14.22 -10.37
C ARG A 185 11.82 15.12 -11.43
N GLU A 186 10.86 14.59 -12.17
CA GLU A 186 10.10 15.34 -13.16
C GLU A 186 9.29 16.46 -12.51
N ASP A 187 8.54 16.15 -11.45
CA ASP A 187 7.74 17.11 -10.68
C ASP A 187 8.58 18.29 -10.15
N ARG A 188 9.81 18.01 -9.73
CA ARG A 188 10.74 19.06 -9.25
C ARG A 188 11.36 19.90 -10.35
N GLY A 189 10.91 19.76 -11.60
CA GLY A 189 11.41 20.54 -12.74
C GLY A 189 12.89 20.33 -13.06
N ARG A 190 13.49 19.25 -12.58
CA ARG A 190 14.87 18.90 -12.93
C ARG A 190 14.88 18.44 -14.37
N ARG A 191 15.41 19.30 -15.26
CA ARG A 191 15.62 18.96 -16.67
C ARG A 191 16.67 17.84 -16.77
N GLY A 192 16.28 16.69 -17.28
CA GLY A 192 17.13 15.54 -17.55
C GLY A 192 16.32 14.41 -18.19
N ASP A 193 16.98 13.51 -18.91
CA ASP A 193 16.34 12.31 -19.46
C ASP A 193 16.13 11.28 -18.33
N HIS A 194 15.19 11.58 -17.43
CA HIS A 194 14.88 10.71 -16.29
C HIS A 194 14.26 9.39 -16.73
N TYR A 195 13.54 9.40 -17.83
CA TYR A 195 12.95 8.19 -18.41
C TYR A 195 13.98 7.33 -19.16
N GLY A 196 15.00 7.93 -19.76
CA GLY A 196 16.13 7.20 -20.32
C GLY A 196 16.95 6.50 -19.24
N GLU A 197 17.22 7.18 -18.11
CA GLU A 197 17.86 6.56 -16.95
C GLU A 197 16.99 5.45 -16.34
N LEU A 198 15.68 5.68 -16.22
CA LEU A 198 14.72 4.66 -15.79
C LEU A 198 14.73 3.47 -16.74
N GLY A 199 14.68 3.70 -18.05
CA GLY A 199 14.73 2.65 -19.05
C GLY A 199 15.96 1.76 -18.94
N SER A 200 17.14 2.35 -18.74
CA SER A 200 18.39 1.62 -18.56
C SER A 200 18.37 0.77 -17.28
N ARG A 201 17.79 1.27 -16.19
CA ARG A 201 17.68 0.54 -14.92
C ARG A 201 16.66 -0.59 -14.99
N VAL A 202 15.48 -0.34 -15.56
CA VAL A 202 14.44 -1.36 -15.76
C VAL A 202 14.94 -2.48 -16.68
N TRP A 203 15.63 -2.11 -17.78
CA TRP A 203 16.24 -3.08 -18.69
C TRP A 203 17.33 -3.89 -18.01
N GLY A 204 18.15 -3.27 -17.17
CA GLY A 204 19.15 -3.96 -16.34
C GLY A 204 18.53 -4.92 -15.34
N LEU A 205 17.39 -4.57 -14.75
CA LEU A 205 16.62 -5.45 -13.88
C LEU A 205 16.06 -6.64 -14.65
N TRP A 206 15.41 -6.41 -15.78
CA TRP A 206 14.89 -7.47 -16.65
C TRP A 206 15.97 -8.48 -17.05
N ARG A 207 17.14 -8.02 -17.49
CA ARG A 207 18.27 -8.89 -17.82
C ARG A 207 18.71 -9.77 -16.65
N ARG A 208 18.71 -9.26 -15.44
CA ARG A 208 19.10 -10.04 -14.25
C ARG A 208 18.08 -11.11 -13.90
N ILE A 209 16.79 -10.83 -14.09
CA ILE A 209 15.70 -11.77 -13.79
C ILE A 209 15.63 -12.88 -14.85
N THR A 210 15.92 -12.56 -16.12
CA THR A 210 15.82 -13.54 -17.22
C THR A 210 17.08 -14.38 -17.44
N LEU A 211 18.20 -14.03 -16.82
CA LEU A 211 19.47 -14.76 -16.95
C LEU A 211 19.80 -15.61 -15.70
N LEU A 212 18.90 -15.67 -14.73
CA LEU A 212 18.92 -16.61 -13.60
C LEU A 212 18.02 -17.80 -13.88
#